data_a74b1442240ff7df53a4a82150356800
#
_entry.id   a74b1442240ff7df53a4a82150356800
#
_cell.length_a   1.000
_cell.length_b   1.000
_cell.length_c   1.000
_cell.angle_alpha   90.00
_cell.angle_beta   90.00
_cell.angle_gamma   90.00
#
_symmetry.space_group_name_H-M   'P 1'
#
loop_
_entity.id
_entity.type
_entity.pdbx_description
1 polymer ?
#
loop_
_entity_poly.entity_id
_entity_poly.type
_entity_poly.pdbx_seq_one_letter_code
_entity_poly.pdbx_strand_id
1 'polypeptide(L)'
;MELIDIAWDCSFFRYSAQAEHVSSDVGIRHDTGHLFNITSGLYQSAINYRLYEVILKSWKVETTARFATWLQAQDDAMIEDVLASLAVLREFGPTLGRPDVDTLVGSRFSNMKELRVQSNGRAIRAFFAFDPVRRAIVLCAGNKTGTHQRRFYQAMIKLADREYQQHLEEMNHAKT
;
A
#
# COMPACT_ATOMS: atom_id res chain seq x y z
N MET A 1 -1.23 2.21 22.70
CA MET A 1 -1.61 2.90 21.44
C MET A 1 -2.00 1.82 20.46
N GLU A 2 -3.25 1.78 20.05
CA GLU A 2 -3.73 0.74 19.13
C GLU A 2 -3.19 1.01 17.73
N LEU A 3 -2.49 0.04 17.16
CA LEU A 3 -2.20 -0.01 15.74
C LEU A 3 -3.51 -0.33 15.03
N ILE A 4 -3.99 0.58 14.22
CA ILE A 4 -5.20 0.35 13.44
C ILE A 4 -4.79 -0.49 12.23
N ASP A 5 -5.17 -1.77 12.26
CA ASP A 5 -5.13 -2.63 11.08
C ASP A 5 -6.24 -2.15 10.14
N ILE A 6 -5.87 -1.49 9.06
CA ILE A 6 -6.84 -1.14 8.03
C ILE A 6 -7.14 -2.45 7.30
N ALA A 7 -8.10 -3.21 7.84
CA ALA A 7 -8.67 -4.36 7.17
C ALA A 7 -9.38 -3.85 5.91
N TRP A 8 -8.72 -3.99 4.77
CA TRP A 8 -9.31 -3.73 3.47
C TRP A 8 -10.34 -4.82 3.22
N ASP A 9 -11.61 -4.48 3.44
CA ASP A 9 -12.72 -5.28 2.96
C ASP A 9 -12.65 -5.30 1.42
N CYS A 10 -12.42 -6.48 0.86
CA CYS A 10 -12.33 -6.71 -0.59
C CYS A 10 -13.63 -6.37 -1.35
N SER A 11 -14.66 -5.89 -0.68
CA SER A 11 -15.94 -5.49 -1.29
C SER A 11 -15.88 -4.18 -2.08
N PHE A 12 -14.82 -3.36 -1.94
CA PHE A 12 -14.73 -2.06 -2.62
C PHE A 12 -14.12 -2.10 -4.03
N PHE A 13 -13.47 -3.19 -4.42
CA PHE A 13 -13.01 -3.39 -5.80
C PHE A 13 -14.03 -4.18 -6.63
N ARG A 14 -15.26 -3.67 -6.77
CA ARG A 14 -16.10 -4.02 -7.92
C ARG A 14 -15.64 -3.22 -9.13
N TYR A 15 -14.56 -3.66 -9.74
CA TYR A 15 -14.26 -3.24 -11.10
C TYR A 15 -15.30 -3.90 -12.01
N SER A 16 -16.20 -3.07 -12.55
CA SER A 16 -17.15 -3.43 -13.60
C SER A 16 -16.36 -3.88 -14.84
N ALA A 17 -16.08 -5.17 -14.94
CA ALA A 17 -15.71 -5.79 -16.21
C ALA A 17 -16.99 -5.91 -17.03
N GLN A 18 -17.34 -4.88 -17.78
CA GLN A 18 -18.26 -4.95 -18.90
C GLN A 18 -17.55 -5.74 -20.00
N ALA A 19 -17.78 -7.06 -20.01
CA ALA A 19 -17.43 -7.90 -21.14
C ALA A 19 -18.39 -7.57 -22.29
N GLU A 20 -17.90 -6.82 -23.26
CA GLU A 20 -18.61 -6.65 -24.53
C GLU A 20 -18.70 -7.99 -25.24
N HIS A 21 -19.92 -8.30 -25.58
CA HIS A 21 -20.37 -9.41 -26.40
C HIS A 21 -19.73 -9.31 -27.79
N VAL A 22 -18.81 -10.19 -28.13
CA VAL A 22 -18.46 -10.48 -29.52
C VAL A 22 -19.03 -11.85 -29.85
N SER A 23 -20.16 -11.79 -30.52
CA SER A 23 -20.74 -12.92 -31.26
C SER A 23 -19.95 -13.06 -32.55
N SER A 24 -19.40 -14.23 -32.81
CA SER A 24 -19.17 -14.71 -34.18
C SER A 24 -19.35 -16.22 -34.22
N ASP A 25 -20.42 -16.62 -34.89
CA ASP A 25 -20.71 -17.97 -35.34
C ASP A 25 -19.53 -18.58 -36.10
N VAL A 26 -19.01 -19.70 -35.62
CA VAL A 26 -18.42 -20.73 -36.45
C VAL A 26 -18.78 -22.08 -35.83
N GLY A 27 -19.71 -22.75 -36.50
CA GLY A 27 -20.08 -24.11 -36.16
C GLY A 27 -18.97 -25.09 -36.53
N ILE A 28 -18.47 -25.82 -35.55
CA ILE A 28 -17.79 -27.10 -35.73
C ILE A 28 -18.24 -28.01 -34.59
N ARG A 29 -19.04 -29.00 -34.94
CA ARG A 29 -19.32 -30.14 -34.08
C ARG A 29 -18.10 -31.04 -34.09
N HIS A 30 -17.46 -31.25 -32.95
CA HIS A 30 -16.75 -32.48 -32.66
C HIS A 30 -16.74 -32.74 -31.14
N ASP A 31 -17.15 -33.96 -30.85
CA ASP A 31 -17.15 -34.70 -29.61
C ASP A 31 -15.82 -34.58 -28.84
N THR A 32 -15.76 -33.77 -27.77
CA THR A 32 -14.63 -33.70 -26.87
C THR A 32 -15.09 -33.36 -25.43
N GLY A 33 -16.03 -34.15 -24.93
CA GLY A 33 -16.54 -33.99 -23.55
C GLY A 33 -15.53 -34.25 -22.41
N HIS A 34 -14.29 -34.65 -22.70
CA HIS A 34 -13.29 -35.00 -21.69
C HIS A 34 -12.10 -34.04 -21.54
N LEU A 35 -11.89 -33.17 -22.53
CA LEU A 35 -10.76 -32.22 -22.48
C LEU A 35 -11.08 -30.92 -21.77
N PHE A 36 -12.34 -30.55 -21.62
CA PHE A 36 -12.75 -29.29 -20.99
C PHE A 36 -12.56 -29.27 -19.45
N ASN A 37 -12.57 -30.44 -18.81
CA ASN A 37 -12.43 -30.54 -17.36
C ASN A 37 -10.98 -30.47 -16.84
N ILE A 38 -10.00 -30.84 -17.66
CA ILE A 38 -8.58 -30.84 -17.29
C ILE A 38 -8.01 -29.40 -17.43
N THR A 39 -8.38 -28.71 -18.48
CA THR A 39 -7.92 -27.33 -18.72
C THR A 39 -8.51 -26.33 -17.72
N SER A 40 -9.78 -26.49 -17.31
CA SER A 40 -10.39 -25.63 -16.28
C SER A 40 -9.76 -25.84 -14.91
N GLY A 41 -9.43 -27.08 -14.55
CA GLY A 41 -8.76 -27.40 -13.29
C GLY A 41 -7.34 -26.85 -13.20
N LEU A 42 -6.57 -26.96 -14.29
CA LEU A 42 -5.21 -26.42 -14.37
C LEU A 42 -5.22 -24.87 -14.38
N TYR A 43 -6.18 -24.27 -15.07
CA TYR A 43 -6.34 -22.82 -15.10
C TYR A 43 -6.74 -22.29 -13.72
N GLN A 44 -7.67 -22.94 -13.04
CA GLN A 44 -8.10 -22.58 -11.68
C GLN A 44 -6.97 -22.78 -10.67
N SER A 45 -6.17 -23.83 -10.78
CA SER A 45 -5.01 -24.06 -9.93
C SER A 45 -3.92 -23.01 -10.18
N ALA A 46 -3.70 -22.62 -11.43
CA ALA A 46 -2.73 -21.57 -11.77
C ALA A 46 -3.16 -20.18 -11.27
N ILE A 47 -4.47 -19.86 -11.35
CA ILE A 47 -5.01 -18.63 -10.75
C ILE A 47 -4.87 -18.65 -9.24
N ASN A 48 -5.22 -19.74 -8.59
CA ASN A 48 -5.09 -19.89 -7.14
C ASN A 48 -3.64 -19.80 -6.70
N TYR A 49 -2.70 -20.44 -7.43
CA TYR A 49 -1.27 -20.35 -7.16
C TYR A 49 -0.75 -18.92 -7.29
N ARG A 50 -1.15 -18.22 -8.35
CA ARG A 50 -0.76 -16.82 -8.58
C ARG A 50 -1.36 -15.87 -7.53
N LEU A 51 -2.60 -16.08 -7.11
CA LEU A 51 -3.23 -15.36 -6.00
C LEU A 51 -2.51 -15.66 -4.67
N TYR A 52 -2.13 -16.92 -4.42
CA TYR A 52 -1.34 -17.29 -3.25
C TYR A 52 0.03 -16.62 -3.23
N GLU A 53 0.73 -16.55 -4.37
CA GLU A 53 2.01 -15.85 -4.47
C GLU A 53 1.88 -14.34 -4.21
N VAL A 54 0.83 -13.72 -4.72
CA VAL A 54 0.56 -12.28 -4.48
C VAL A 54 0.23 -12.03 -3.01
N ILE A 55 -0.59 -12.86 -2.40
CA ILE A 55 -0.97 -12.74 -0.97
C ILE A 55 0.25 -12.99 -0.06
N LEU A 56 1.10 -13.95 -0.39
CA LEU A 56 2.30 -14.28 0.40
C LEU A 56 3.45 -13.28 0.21
N LYS A 57 3.46 -12.53 -0.91
CA LYS A 57 4.50 -11.54 -1.22
C LYS A 57 4.12 -10.12 -0.81
N SER A 58 2.85 -9.84 -0.55
CA SER A 58 2.43 -8.50 -0.15
C SER A 58 3.02 -8.13 1.22
N TRP A 59 3.48 -6.89 1.34
CA TRP A 59 3.98 -6.35 2.60
C TRP A 59 2.82 -5.94 3.50
N LYS A 60 2.96 -6.15 4.79
CA LYS A 60 2.01 -5.58 5.74
C LYS A 60 2.29 -4.08 5.86
N VAL A 61 1.26 -3.26 5.64
CA VAL A 61 1.32 -1.81 5.84
C VAL A 61 0.45 -1.47 7.04
N GLU A 62 1.06 -0.92 8.06
CA GLU A 62 0.40 -0.48 9.30
C GLU A 62 0.54 1.03 9.46
N THR A 63 -0.35 1.64 10.21
CA THR A 63 -0.35 3.09 10.43
C THR A 63 -0.32 3.40 11.91
N THR A 64 0.36 4.48 12.29
CA THR A 64 0.25 5.02 13.64
C THR A 64 -1.10 5.74 13.81
N ALA A 65 -1.55 5.90 15.04
CA ALA A 65 -2.75 6.68 15.35
C ALA A 65 -2.64 8.13 14.85
N ARG A 66 -1.42 8.69 14.86
CA ARG A 66 -1.14 10.02 14.32
C ARG A 66 -1.43 10.13 12.84
N PHE A 67 -0.95 9.16 12.05
CA PHE A 67 -1.22 9.14 10.61
C PHE A 67 -2.71 8.93 10.34
N ALA A 68 -3.35 8.00 11.05
CA ALA A 68 -4.78 7.73 10.91
C ALA A 68 -5.64 8.98 11.19
N THR A 69 -5.36 9.70 12.28
CA THR A 69 -6.03 10.97 12.61
C THR A 69 -5.81 12.03 11.54
N TRP A 70 -4.58 12.14 11.01
CA TRP A 70 -4.30 13.07 9.93
C TRP A 70 -5.09 12.72 8.66
N LEU A 71 -5.15 11.43 8.29
CA LEU A 71 -5.84 10.97 7.09
C LEU A 71 -7.35 11.22 7.19
N GLN A 72 -7.97 10.91 8.32
CA GLN A 72 -9.40 11.14 8.58
C GLN A 72 -9.83 12.61 8.47
N ALA A 73 -8.88 13.55 8.65
CA ALA A 73 -9.14 14.98 8.52
C ALA A 73 -9.02 15.51 7.08
N GLN A 74 -8.75 14.64 6.09
CA GLN A 74 -8.63 15.03 4.70
C GLN A 74 -9.97 14.90 3.97
N ASP A 75 -10.05 15.48 2.76
CA ASP A 75 -11.18 15.27 1.85
C ASP A 75 -11.11 13.88 1.18
N ASP A 76 -12.25 13.38 0.69
CA ASP A 76 -12.40 12.04 0.14
C ASP A 76 -11.39 11.75 -1.00
N ALA A 77 -11.18 12.72 -1.90
CA ALA A 77 -10.24 12.56 -3.01
C ALA A 77 -8.81 12.35 -2.52
N MET A 78 -8.38 13.08 -1.47
CA MET A 78 -7.07 12.88 -0.88
C MET A 78 -6.96 11.54 -0.15
N ILE A 79 -8.01 11.13 0.56
CA ILE A 79 -8.06 9.82 1.21
C ILE A 79 -7.87 8.73 0.16
N GLU A 80 -8.62 8.77 -0.96
CA GLU A 80 -8.51 7.79 -2.05
C GLU A 80 -7.09 7.74 -2.65
N ASP A 81 -6.49 8.90 -2.97
CA ASP A 81 -5.15 8.97 -3.55
C ASP A 81 -4.07 8.43 -2.58
N VAL A 82 -4.20 8.74 -1.29
CA VAL A 82 -3.29 8.21 -0.26
C VAL A 82 -3.46 6.70 -0.12
N LEU A 83 -4.68 6.21 -0.03
CA LEU A 83 -4.95 4.78 0.08
C LEU A 83 -4.46 4.01 -1.15
N ALA A 84 -4.65 4.53 -2.36
CA ALA A 84 -4.11 3.94 -3.59
C ALA A 84 -2.58 3.85 -3.54
N SER A 85 -1.90 4.90 -3.07
CA SER A 85 -0.45 4.90 -2.92
C SER A 85 0.05 3.90 -1.87
N LEU A 86 -0.70 3.73 -0.76
CA LEU A 86 -0.40 2.70 0.25
C LEU A 86 -0.62 1.28 -0.29
N ALA A 87 -1.60 1.07 -1.18
CA ALA A 87 -1.79 -0.21 -1.86
C ALA A 87 -0.61 -0.56 -2.76
N VAL A 88 -0.06 0.41 -3.49
CA VAL A 88 1.18 0.24 -4.27
C VAL A 88 2.36 -0.10 -3.36
N LEU A 89 2.51 0.61 -2.24
CA LEU A 89 3.55 0.30 -1.25
C LEU A 89 3.42 -1.12 -0.69
N ARG A 90 2.20 -1.58 -0.43
CA ARG A 90 1.92 -2.94 0.03
C ARG A 90 2.32 -4.00 -1.01
N GLU A 91 2.07 -3.74 -2.28
CA GLU A 91 2.40 -4.67 -3.37
C GLU A 91 3.92 -4.77 -3.58
N PHE A 92 4.59 -3.63 -3.68
CA PHE A 92 6.01 -3.57 -4.06
C PHE A 92 6.97 -3.53 -2.86
N GLY A 93 6.53 -3.09 -1.70
CA GLY A 93 7.35 -3.02 -0.49
C GLY A 93 8.67 -2.24 -0.68
N PRO A 94 9.82 -2.79 -0.23
CA PRO A 94 11.11 -2.13 -0.32
C PRO A 94 11.64 -1.93 -1.75
N THR A 95 11.07 -2.63 -2.73
CA THR A 95 11.46 -2.48 -4.15
C THR A 95 10.83 -1.25 -4.78
N LEU A 96 9.81 -0.65 -4.12
CA LEU A 96 9.21 0.59 -4.56
C LEU A 96 10.22 1.73 -4.39
N GLY A 97 10.58 2.34 -5.50
CA GLY A 97 11.54 3.44 -5.58
C GLY A 97 10.94 4.69 -6.20
N ARG A 98 11.80 5.56 -6.73
CA ARG A 98 11.35 6.76 -7.45
C ARG A 98 10.53 6.38 -8.69
N PRO A 99 9.49 7.14 -9.01
CA PRO A 99 9.12 8.47 -8.45
C PRO A 99 8.33 8.41 -7.14
N ASP A 100 7.76 7.26 -6.75
CA ASP A 100 6.75 7.14 -5.69
C ASP A 100 7.37 7.16 -4.29
N VAL A 101 8.53 6.53 -4.12
CA VAL A 101 9.24 6.46 -2.84
C VAL A 101 10.66 7.01 -2.96
N ASP A 102 11.08 7.74 -1.94
CA ASP A 102 12.46 8.21 -1.80
C ASP A 102 12.99 7.97 -0.38
N THR A 103 14.32 7.85 -0.27
CA THR A 103 14.99 7.73 1.04
C THR A 103 15.16 9.10 1.66
N LEU A 104 14.85 9.24 2.95
CA LEU A 104 14.99 10.49 3.65
C LEU A 104 16.43 10.71 4.12
N VAL A 105 16.95 11.90 3.82
CA VAL A 105 18.23 12.37 4.33
C VAL A 105 17.96 13.21 5.57
N GLY A 106 18.67 12.93 6.67
CA GLY A 106 18.56 13.69 7.92
C GLY A 106 17.71 13.05 9.01
N SER A 107 17.08 11.90 8.73
CA SER A 107 16.54 11.04 9.78
C SER A 107 17.67 10.31 10.51
N ARG A 108 17.49 10.05 11.82
CA ARG A 108 18.39 9.21 12.60
C ARG A 108 18.26 7.72 12.27
N PHE A 109 17.20 7.34 11.55
CA PHE A 109 16.96 5.98 11.08
C PHE A 109 17.24 5.88 9.59
N SER A 110 18.19 5.04 9.20
CA SER A 110 18.61 4.85 7.80
C SER A 110 17.53 4.22 6.90
N ASN A 111 16.56 3.54 7.49
CA ASN A 111 15.42 2.91 6.82
C ASN A 111 14.19 3.83 6.67
N MET A 112 14.31 5.10 7.09
CA MET A 112 13.24 6.09 6.94
C MET A 112 13.07 6.51 5.49
N LYS A 113 11.84 6.52 5.00
CA LYS A 113 11.47 6.84 3.62
C LYS A 113 10.29 7.79 3.57
N GLU A 114 10.10 8.42 2.40
CA GLU A 114 8.89 9.17 2.08
C GLU A 114 8.13 8.51 0.93
N LEU A 115 6.82 8.41 1.07
CA LEU A 115 5.89 8.08 0.00
C LEU A 115 5.34 9.40 -0.56
N ARG A 116 5.40 9.56 -1.88
CA ARG A 116 4.99 10.77 -2.59
C ARG A 116 3.62 10.57 -3.19
N VAL A 117 2.66 11.33 -2.71
CA VAL A 117 1.29 11.32 -3.21
C VAL A 117 0.96 12.67 -3.83
N GLN A 118 0.31 12.66 -4.97
CA GLN A 118 -0.25 13.85 -5.61
C GLN A 118 -1.77 13.76 -5.54
N SER A 119 -2.42 14.78 -5.02
CA SER A 119 -3.87 14.84 -4.89
C SER A 119 -4.36 16.25 -5.22
N ASN A 120 -5.06 16.41 -6.32
CA ASN A 120 -5.66 17.71 -6.74
C ASN A 120 -4.67 18.88 -6.66
N GLY A 121 -3.45 18.70 -7.20
CA GLY A 121 -2.39 19.71 -7.19
C GLY A 121 -1.67 19.86 -5.83
N ARG A 122 -2.05 19.10 -4.81
CA ARG A 122 -1.38 19.07 -3.50
C ARG A 122 -0.30 17.99 -3.48
N ALA A 123 0.89 18.36 -3.05
CA ALA A 123 2.04 17.46 -2.93
C ALA A 123 2.13 16.89 -1.51
N ILE A 124 1.52 15.74 -1.29
CA ILE A 124 1.54 15.06 0.00
C ILE A 124 2.81 14.23 0.15
N ARG A 125 3.33 14.19 1.36
CA ARG A 125 4.45 13.33 1.78
C ARG A 125 4.05 12.54 3.00
N ALA A 126 3.96 11.21 2.87
CA ALA A 126 3.77 10.30 3.97
C ALA A 126 5.13 9.68 4.35
N PHE A 127 5.47 9.77 5.61
CA PHE A 127 6.76 9.31 6.14
C PHE A 127 6.56 7.92 6.75
N PHE A 128 7.40 6.98 6.38
CA PHE A 128 7.30 5.59 6.82
C PHE A 128 8.66 4.95 6.98
N ALA A 129 8.73 3.83 7.70
CA ALA A 129 9.92 3.00 7.80
C ALA A 129 9.53 1.52 7.75
N PHE A 130 10.43 0.68 7.24
CA PHE A 130 10.29 -0.76 7.38
C PHE A 130 10.83 -1.19 8.73
N ASP A 131 10.01 -1.90 9.51
CA ASP A 131 10.41 -2.40 10.80
C ASP A 131 11.19 -3.74 10.73
N PRO A 132 11.80 -4.19 11.84
CA PRO A 132 12.57 -5.44 11.87
C PRO A 132 11.75 -6.71 11.57
N VAL A 133 10.43 -6.66 11.68
CA VAL A 133 9.53 -7.79 11.38
C VAL A 133 8.89 -7.66 9.99
N ARG A 134 9.49 -6.83 9.12
CA ARG A 134 9.13 -6.68 7.72
C ARG A 134 7.75 -6.07 7.48
N ARG A 135 7.36 -5.09 8.28
CA ARG A 135 6.18 -4.28 8.06
C ARG A 135 6.59 -2.87 7.64
N ALA A 136 5.79 -2.22 6.80
CA ALA A 136 5.90 -0.80 6.52
C ALA A 136 5.02 -0.04 7.52
N ILE A 137 5.61 0.75 8.40
CA ILE A 137 4.90 1.54 9.41
C ILE A 137 4.80 2.97 8.92
N VAL A 138 3.60 3.43 8.61
CA VAL A 138 3.32 4.81 8.18
C VAL A 138 3.13 5.68 9.41
N LEU A 139 4.03 6.63 9.61
CA LEU A 139 4.25 7.35 10.86
C LEU A 139 3.48 8.67 10.92
N CYS A 140 3.58 9.45 9.87
CA CYS A 140 2.91 10.75 9.74
C CYS A 140 2.89 11.19 8.29
N ALA A 141 2.03 12.17 7.97
CA ALA A 141 2.00 12.78 6.65
C ALA A 141 1.74 14.29 6.73
N GLY A 142 2.00 14.99 5.62
CA GLY A 142 1.76 16.40 5.52
C GLY A 142 1.75 16.90 4.07
N ASN A 143 1.11 18.05 3.87
CA ASN A 143 1.09 18.74 2.60
C ASN A 143 2.31 19.66 2.46
N LYS A 144 3.12 19.38 1.43
CA LYS A 144 4.33 20.17 1.12
C LYS A 144 4.03 21.41 0.29
N THR A 145 2.86 21.47 -0.35
CA THR A 145 2.48 22.57 -1.26
C THR A 145 2.50 23.92 -0.53
N GLY A 146 3.16 24.92 -1.12
CA GLY A 146 3.23 26.26 -0.55
C GLY A 146 4.10 26.42 0.71
N THR A 147 4.72 25.35 1.18
CA THR A 147 5.54 25.35 2.39
C THR A 147 7.03 25.48 2.05
N HIS A 148 7.78 26.24 2.86
CA HIS A 148 9.23 26.30 2.71
C HIS A 148 9.84 24.90 2.92
N GLN A 149 10.38 24.32 1.84
CA GLN A 149 10.81 22.91 1.76
C GLN A 149 11.68 22.47 2.93
N ARG A 150 12.70 23.23 3.28
CA ARG A 150 13.63 22.90 4.37
C ARG A 150 12.92 22.81 5.72
N ARG A 151 12.05 23.77 6.03
CA ARG A 151 11.28 23.76 7.30
C ARG A 151 10.31 22.59 7.36
N PHE A 152 9.63 22.31 6.26
CA PHE A 152 8.72 21.16 6.16
C PHE A 152 9.43 19.87 6.50
N TYR A 153 10.54 19.56 5.81
CA TYR A 153 11.26 18.31 6.03
C TYR A 153 11.88 18.24 7.45
N GLN A 154 12.45 19.33 7.97
CA GLN A 154 12.97 19.34 9.33
C GLN A 154 11.91 19.01 10.38
N ALA A 155 10.71 19.56 10.26
CA ALA A 155 9.60 19.30 11.17
C ALA A 155 9.09 17.86 11.05
N MET A 156 8.86 17.40 9.81
CA MET A 156 8.30 16.09 9.54
C MET A 156 9.26 14.95 9.87
N ILE A 157 10.54 15.08 9.58
CA ILE A 157 11.57 14.09 9.95
C ILE A 157 11.65 13.94 11.47
N LYS A 158 11.69 15.06 12.20
CA LYS A 158 11.70 15.02 13.68
C LYS A 158 10.45 14.32 14.23
N LEU A 159 9.32 14.54 13.60
CA LEU A 159 8.07 13.88 13.97
C LEU A 159 8.11 12.38 13.67
N ALA A 160 8.50 12.00 12.45
CA ALA A 160 8.61 10.62 12.02
C ALA A 160 9.61 9.82 12.87
N ASP A 161 10.77 10.41 13.18
CA ASP A 161 11.78 9.80 14.07
C ASP A 161 11.22 9.47 15.45
N ARG A 162 10.40 10.37 16.02
CA ARG A 162 9.76 10.14 17.32
C ARG A 162 8.73 9.02 17.26
N GLU A 163 7.85 9.04 16.27
CA GLU A 163 6.82 8.01 16.08
C GLU A 163 7.45 6.63 15.87
N TYR A 164 8.53 6.56 15.07
CA TYR A 164 9.20 5.29 14.83
C TYR A 164 9.96 4.78 16.05
N GLN A 165 10.59 5.66 16.82
CA GLN A 165 11.21 5.30 18.09
C GLN A 165 10.18 4.66 19.04
N GLN A 166 9.02 5.31 19.19
CA GLN A 166 7.94 4.81 20.03
C GLN A 166 7.46 3.42 19.54
N HIS A 167 7.28 3.23 18.25
CA HIS A 167 6.93 1.93 17.67
C HIS A 167 7.95 0.84 18.02
N LEU A 168 9.24 1.13 17.94
CA LEU A 168 10.29 0.17 18.28
C LEU A 168 10.30 -0.17 19.78
N GLU A 169 10.03 0.79 20.65
CA GLU A 169 9.91 0.59 22.08
C GLU A 169 8.71 -0.34 22.42
N GLU A 170 7.55 -0.09 21.83
CA GLU A 170 6.36 -0.92 21.99
C GLU A 170 6.60 -2.37 21.51
N MET A 171 7.28 -2.55 20.37
CA MET A 171 7.68 -3.87 19.89
C MET A 171 8.59 -4.62 20.86
N ASN A 172 9.49 -3.92 21.52
CA ASN A 172 10.42 -4.54 22.49
C ASN A 172 9.69 -4.94 23.77
N HIS A 173 8.76 -4.11 24.23
CA HIS A 173 7.94 -4.43 25.41
C HIS A 173 7.00 -5.63 25.16
N ALA A 174 6.48 -5.78 23.95
CA ALA A 174 5.62 -6.91 23.58
C ALA A 174 6.35 -8.26 23.51
N LYS A 175 7.68 -8.27 23.51
CA LYS A 175 8.52 -9.49 23.48
C LYS A 175 8.96 -9.98 24.87
N THR A 176 8.72 -9.18 25.92
CA THR A 176 9.07 -9.49 27.30
C THR A 176 7.88 -10.06 28.04
#